data_b3d1f5352eb57003892469406bc48a39
#
_entry.id   b3d1f5352eb57003892469406bc48a39
#
_cell.length_a   1.000
_cell.length_b   1.000
_cell.length_c   1.000
_cell.angle_alpha   90.00
_cell.angle_beta   90.00
_cell.angle_gamma   90.00
#
_symmetry.space_group_name_H-M   'P 1'
#
loop_
_entity.id
_entity.type
_entity.pdbx_description
1 polymer ?
#
loop_
_entity_poly.entity_id
_entity_poly.type
_entity_poly.pdbx_seq_one_letter_code
_entity_poly.pdbx_strand_id
1 'polypeptide(L)'
;MIEIKKQSLSETFSVYFDKRMLKILLLGAISGFPWVLIGSSLSLWLKEDGLSRSTVGWAGLIFAVYAFNYLWAPLIDRIQIPYLTKKIGHRRGWIVLMQILILISLFLWSVIDPSENLALVISVGLLIAIASATQDITVDALRIEQISENEGKSMAAGAAMAVVGWWLSLIHISEPTRPT
;
A
#
# COMPACT_ATOMS: atom_id res chain seq x y z
N MET A 1 11.77 -2.55 -40.70
CA MET A 1 12.81 -3.24 -39.92
C MET A 1 13.18 -2.34 -38.78
N ILE A 2 12.70 -2.63 -37.56
CA ILE A 2 12.95 -1.78 -36.35
C ILE A 2 14.37 -2.11 -35.90
N GLU A 3 15.31 -1.17 -36.07
CA GLU A 3 16.65 -1.28 -35.50
C GLU A 3 16.58 -1.31 -33.99
N ILE A 4 16.73 -2.45 -33.36
CA ILE A 4 16.88 -2.61 -31.93
C ILE A 4 18.29 -2.10 -31.56
N LYS A 5 18.40 -0.82 -31.25
CA LYS A 5 19.62 -0.20 -30.76
C LYS A 5 20.04 -0.93 -29.47
N LYS A 6 21.15 -1.71 -29.52
CA LYS A 6 21.74 -2.33 -28.31
C LYS A 6 22.07 -1.24 -27.29
N GLN A 7 21.31 -1.18 -26.25
CA GLN A 7 21.52 -0.20 -25.17
C GLN A 7 22.61 -0.69 -24.24
N SER A 8 23.45 0.23 -23.77
CA SER A 8 24.44 -0.06 -22.75
C SER A 8 23.73 -0.39 -21.41
N LEU A 9 24.19 -1.42 -20.73
CA LEU A 9 23.70 -1.76 -19.38
C LEU A 9 23.80 -0.56 -18.42
N SER A 10 24.88 0.24 -18.57
CA SER A 10 25.08 1.45 -17.76
C SER A 10 23.96 2.50 -17.93
N GLU A 11 23.48 2.70 -19.16
CA GLU A 11 22.35 3.60 -19.43
C GLU A 11 21.03 3.07 -18.85
N THR A 12 20.84 1.75 -18.84
CA THR A 12 19.66 1.11 -18.26
C THR A 12 19.66 1.26 -16.74
N PHE A 13 20.80 1.08 -16.08
CA PHE A 13 20.91 1.22 -14.64
C PHE A 13 20.84 2.67 -14.16
N SER A 14 21.29 3.64 -14.96
CA SER A 14 21.27 5.07 -14.59
C SER A 14 19.85 5.58 -14.28
N VAL A 15 18.82 5.02 -14.92
CA VAL A 15 17.42 5.39 -14.69
C VAL A 15 16.99 5.12 -13.25
N TYR A 16 17.50 4.06 -12.63
CA TYR A 16 17.14 3.68 -11.25
C TYR A 16 17.71 4.64 -10.18
N PHE A 17 18.74 5.42 -10.51
CA PHE A 17 19.34 6.42 -9.61
C PHE A 17 18.65 7.80 -9.69
N ASP A 18 17.60 7.95 -10.50
CA ASP A 18 16.78 9.17 -10.50
C ASP A 18 16.08 9.34 -9.13
N LYS A 19 16.07 10.56 -8.60
CA LYS A 19 15.36 10.90 -7.35
C LYS A 19 13.87 10.54 -7.38
N ARG A 20 13.27 10.50 -8.57
CA ARG A 20 11.87 10.05 -8.76
C ARG A 20 11.72 8.59 -8.40
N MET A 21 12.69 7.74 -8.76
CA MET A 21 12.68 6.30 -8.48
C MET A 21 12.75 6.02 -6.97
N LEU A 22 13.57 6.76 -6.23
CA LEU A 22 13.62 6.65 -4.78
C LEU A 22 12.28 7.01 -4.13
N LYS A 23 11.60 8.07 -4.60
CA LYS A 23 10.26 8.43 -4.11
C LYS A 23 9.24 7.33 -4.39
N ILE A 24 9.28 6.74 -5.59
CA ILE A 24 8.39 5.65 -5.99
C ILE A 24 8.63 4.42 -5.12
N LEU A 25 9.89 4.08 -4.83
CA LEU A 25 10.26 2.98 -3.92
C LEU A 25 9.68 3.21 -2.53
N LEU A 26 9.85 4.41 -1.97
CA LEU A 26 9.31 4.72 -0.64
C LEU A 26 7.77 4.68 -0.62
N LEU A 27 7.11 5.15 -1.67
CA LEU A 27 5.66 5.05 -1.81
C LEU A 27 5.20 3.59 -1.90
N GLY A 28 5.94 2.74 -2.63
CA GLY A 28 5.70 1.31 -2.67
C GLY A 28 5.83 0.64 -1.29
N ALA A 29 6.86 1.02 -0.52
CA ALA A 29 7.05 0.52 0.83
C ALA A 29 5.91 0.92 1.79
N ILE A 30 5.44 2.16 1.72
CA ILE A 30 4.29 2.65 2.50
C ILE A 30 3.01 1.92 2.10
N SER A 31 2.83 1.60 0.82
CA SER A 31 1.67 0.90 0.28
C SER A 31 1.62 -0.56 0.74
N GLY A 32 2.76 -1.26 0.79
CA GLY A 32 2.83 -2.66 1.21
C GLY A 32 2.59 -2.91 2.70
N PHE A 33 2.90 -1.94 3.56
CA PHE A 33 2.84 -2.08 5.01
C PHE A 33 1.46 -2.51 5.56
N PRO A 34 0.32 -1.85 5.23
CA PRO A 34 -0.97 -2.24 5.76
C PRO A 34 -1.43 -3.63 5.29
N TRP A 35 -1.02 -4.02 4.08
CA TRP A 35 -1.34 -5.34 3.53
C TRP A 35 -0.75 -6.46 4.38
N VAL A 36 0.51 -6.33 4.81
CA VAL A 36 1.19 -7.28 5.70
C VAL A 36 0.52 -7.32 7.07
N LEU A 37 0.19 -6.14 7.62
CA LEU A 37 -0.49 -6.06 8.93
C LEU A 37 -1.81 -6.83 8.93
N ILE A 38 -2.63 -6.67 7.91
CA ILE A 38 -3.91 -7.38 7.81
C ILE A 38 -3.67 -8.87 7.52
N GLY A 39 -2.73 -9.21 6.63
CA GLY A 39 -2.52 -10.58 6.18
C GLY A 39 -1.88 -11.49 7.19
N SER A 40 -0.82 -11.03 7.83
CA SER A 40 -0.04 -11.85 8.76
C SER A 40 -0.27 -11.47 10.21
N SER A 41 -0.12 -10.18 10.55
CA SER A 41 -0.15 -9.75 11.95
C SER A 41 -1.53 -9.88 12.58
N LEU A 42 -2.60 -9.49 11.87
CA LEU A 42 -3.98 -9.69 12.37
C LEU A 42 -4.28 -11.17 12.60
N SER A 43 -3.94 -12.03 11.64
CA SER A 43 -4.19 -13.47 11.76
C SER A 43 -3.42 -14.10 12.92
N LEU A 44 -2.17 -13.67 13.12
CA LEU A 44 -1.35 -14.13 14.24
C LEU A 44 -1.94 -13.66 15.58
N TRP A 45 -2.25 -12.39 15.69
CA TRP A 45 -2.86 -11.79 16.88
C TRP A 45 -4.14 -12.48 17.30
N LEU A 46 -5.10 -12.67 16.37
CA LEU A 46 -6.35 -13.37 16.65
C LEU A 46 -6.11 -14.83 17.09
N LYS A 47 -5.09 -15.48 16.54
CA LYS A 47 -4.72 -16.85 16.94
C LYS A 47 -4.09 -16.90 18.33
N GLU A 48 -3.23 -15.94 18.69
CA GLU A 48 -2.59 -15.84 20.01
C GLU A 48 -3.62 -15.59 21.10
N ASP A 49 -4.67 -14.81 20.80
CA ASP A 49 -5.81 -14.57 21.70
C ASP A 49 -6.78 -15.77 21.78
N GLY A 50 -6.42 -16.92 21.19
CA GLY A 50 -7.18 -18.18 21.34
C GLY A 50 -8.41 -18.30 20.46
N LEU A 51 -8.60 -17.40 19.47
CA LEU A 51 -9.74 -17.47 18.56
C LEU A 51 -9.66 -18.68 17.62
N SER A 52 -10.83 -19.20 17.23
CA SER A 52 -10.91 -20.38 16.40
C SER A 52 -10.32 -20.15 14.99
N ARG A 53 -9.77 -21.19 14.37
CA ARG A 53 -9.27 -21.14 12.98
C ARG A 53 -10.32 -20.66 11.99
N SER A 54 -11.60 -21.02 12.23
CA SER A 54 -12.72 -20.56 11.42
C SER A 54 -12.87 -19.03 11.52
N THR A 55 -12.83 -18.48 12.73
CA THR A 55 -12.92 -17.04 12.98
C THR A 55 -11.79 -16.28 12.30
N VAL A 56 -10.55 -16.77 12.42
CA VAL A 56 -9.39 -16.18 11.74
C VAL A 56 -9.55 -16.23 10.21
N GLY A 57 -10.08 -17.32 9.67
CA GLY A 57 -10.39 -17.46 8.24
C GLY A 57 -11.44 -16.47 7.76
N TRP A 58 -12.51 -16.24 8.52
CA TRP A 58 -13.53 -15.23 8.20
C TRP A 58 -12.96 -13.81 8.26
N ALA A 59 -12.11 -13.49 9.23
CA ALA A 59 -11.41 -12.23 9.30
C ALA A 59 -10.56 -11.95 8.05
N GLY A 60 -10.01 -12.99 7.43
CA GLY A 60 -9.27 -12.91 6.17
C GLY A 60 -10.10 -12.41 4.97
N LEU A 61 -11.43 -12.42 5.03
CA LEU A 61 -12.28 -11.83 3.97
C LEU A 61 -12.11 -10.32 3.82
N ILE A 62 -11.49 -9.65 4.78
CA ILE A 62 -11.08 -8.24 4.65
C ILE A 62 -10.26 -8.01 3.37
N PHE A 63 -9.47 -9.00 2.94
CA PHE A 63 -8.71 -8.92 1.69
C PHE A 63 -9.56 -8.81 0.42
N ALA A 64 -10.83 -9.18 0.45
CA ALA A 64 -11.72 -9.02 -0.69
C ALA A 64 -11.84 -7.55 -1.14
N VAL A 65 -11.63 -6.60 -0.23
CA VAL A 65 -11.63 -5.17 -0.54
C VAL A 65 -10.62 -4.82 -1.65
N TYR A 66 -9.44 -5.44 -1.63
CA TYR A 66 -8.41 -5.20 -2.64
C TYR A 66 -8.81 -5.70 -4.04
N ALA A 67 -9.64 -6.74 -4.11
CA ALA A 67 -10.15 -7.24 -5.38
C ALA A 67 -11.21 -6.31 -6.02
N PHE A 68 -11.88 -5.48 -5.22
CA PHE A 68 -12.95 -4.60 -5.66
C PHE A 68 -12.56 -3.12 -5.69
N ASN A 69 -11.32 -2.78 -5.37
CA ASN A 69 -10.87 -1.38 -5.26
C ASN A 69 -11.04 -0.57 -6.55
N TYR A 70 -11.01 -1.20 -7.73
CA TYR A 70 -11.24 -0.56 -9.02
C TYR A 70 -12.63 0.07 -9.16
N LEU A 71 -13.63 -0.40 -8.37
CA LEU A 71 -14.99 0.12 -8.44
C LEU A 71 -15.09 1.58 -7.98
N TRP A 72 -14.26 1.99 -7.02
CA TRP A 72 -14.27 3.37 -6.52
C TRP A 72 -13.09 4.22 -7.01
N ALA A 73 -12.21 3.66 -7.83
CA ALA A 73 -11.12 4.42 -8.44
C ALA A 73 -11.61 5.68 -9.21
N PRO A 74 -12.69 5.61 -10.05
CA PRO A 74 -13.22 6.80 -10.71
C PRO A 74 -13.79 7.86 -9.77
N LEU A 75 -14.23 7.45 -8.58
CA LEU A 75 -14.72 8.35 -7.55
C LEU A 75 -13.58 9.16 -6.93
N ILE A 76 -12.46 8.50 -6.65
CA ILE A 76 -11.24 9.13 -6.12
C ILE A 76 -10.72 10.17 -7.12
N ASP A 77 -10.77 9.88 -8.42
CA ASP A 77 -10.32 10.80 -9.46
C ASP A 77 -11.14 12.09 -9.53
N ARG A 78 -12.40 12.02 -9.16
CA ARG A 78 -13.34 13.15 -9.22
C ARG A 78 -13.42 13.96 -7.93
N ILE A 79 -13.30 13.29 -6.78
CA ILE A 79 -13.46 13.94 -5.47
C ILE A 79 -12.16 14.63 -5.05
N GLN A 80 -12.24 15.94 -4.91
CA GLN A 80 -11.16 16.75 -4.36
C GLN A 80 -11.32 16.88 -2.85
N ILE A 81 -10.24 16.57 -2.11
CA ILE A 81 -10.24 16.75 -0.65
C ILE A 81 -10.06 18.24 -0.37
N PRO A 82 -11.06 18.89 0.28
CA PRO A 82 -10.95 20.30 0.64
C PRO A 82 -9.65 20.56 1.40
N TYR A 83 -9.01 21.72 1.16
CA TYR A 83 -7.77 22.14 1.78
C TYR A 83 -6.52 21.36 1.34
N LEU A 84 -6.50 20.01 1.45
CA LEU A 84 -5.34 19.18 1.09
C LEU A 84 -5.05 19.23 -0.41
N THR A 85 -6.06 19.08 -1.24
CA THR A 85 -5.90 19.15 -2.72
C THR A 85 -5.33 20.50 -3.16
N LYS A 86 -5.78 21.60 -2.55
CA LYS A 86 -5.28 22.95 -2.89
C LYS A 86 -3.83 23.15 -2.45
N LYS A 87 -3.41 22.55 -1.34
CA LYS A 87 -2.09 22.78 -0.72
C LYS A 87 -0.99 21.88 -1.28
N ILE A 88 -1.28 20.60 -1.51
CA ILE A 88 -0.27 19.58 -1.85
C ILE A 88 -0.57 18.83 -3.16
N GLY A 89 -1.70 19.12 -3.80
CA GLY A 89 -2.15 18.46 -5.02
C GLY A 89 -3.13 17.30 -4.76
N HIS A 90 -3.86 16.90 -5.80
CA HIS A 90 -4.97 15.96 -5.69
C HIS A 90 -4.51 14.57 -5.17
N ARG A 91 -3.58 13.91 -5.85
CA ARG A 91 -3.10 12.56 -5.49
C ARG A 91 -2.41 12.54 -4.12
N ARG A 92 -1.54 13.52 -3.87
CA ARG A 92 -0.85 13.62 -2.58
C ARG A 92 -1.83 13.86 -1.43
N GLY A 93 -2.90 14.63 -1.67
CA GLY A 93 -3.95 14.87 -0.69
C GLY A 93 -4.65 13.57 -0.27
N TRP A 94 -4.98 12.72 -1.22
CA TRP A 94 -5.57 11.40 -0.95
C TRP A 94 -4.61 10.49 -0.21
N ILE A 95 -3.34 10.40 -0.62
CA ILE A 95 -2.32 9.58 0.07
C ILE A 95 -2.19 10.00 1.54
N VAL A 96 -2.07 11.29 1.81
CA VAL A 96 -1.95 11.81 3.19
C VAL A 96 -3.20 11.50 4.01
N LEU A 97 -4.40 11.69 3.45
CA LEU A 97 -5.63 11.39 4.15
C LEU A 97 -5.74 9.90 4.51
N MET A 98 -5.46 9.02 3.55
CA MET A 98 -5.50 7.57 3.78
C MET A 98 -4.45 7.14 4.80
N GLN A 99 -3.25 7.71 4.74
CA GLN A 99 -2.19 7.42 5.71
C GLN A 99 -2.58 7.83 7.14
N ILE A 100 -3.19 9.00 7.31
CA ILE A 100 -3.70 9.43 8.62
C ILE A 100 -4.79 8.47 9.12
N LEU A 101 -5.71 8.06 8.24
CA LEU A 101 -6.77 7.13 8.58
C LEU A 101 -6.21 5.77 9.02
N ILE A 102 -5.21 5.24 8.31
CA ILE A 102 -4.51 4.01 8.68
C ILE A 102 -3.84 4.16 10.05
N LEU A 103 -3.11 5.24 10.30
CA LEU A 103 -2.44 5.47 11.59
C LEU A 103 -3.43 5.55 12.77
N ILE A 104 -4.55 6.24 12.60
CA ILE A 104 -5.61 6.31 13.61
C ILE A 104 -6.20 4.91 13.85
N SER A 105 -6.44 4.15 12.79
CA SER A 105 -6.98 2.80 12.89
C SER A 105 -6.02 1.83 13.58
N LEU A 106 -4.71 1.95 13.33
CA LEU A 106 -3.68 1.18 14.04
C LEU A 106 -3.61 1.52 15.52
N PHE A 107 -3.73 2.81 15.85
CA PHE A 107 -3.81 3.24 17.23
C PHE A 107 -5.05 2.64 17.93
N LEU A 108 -6.21 2.64 17.27
CA LEU A 108 -7.41 1.98 17.79
C LEU A 108 -7.17 0.48 18.01
N TRP A 109 -6.52 -0.23 17.10
CA TRP A 109 -6.18 -1.65 17.29
C TRP A 109 -5.30 -1.88 18.52
N SER A 110 -4.41 -0.96 18.85
CA SER A 110 -3.51 -1.13 19.99
C SER A 110 -4.22 -1.09 21.36
N VAL A 111 -5.47 -0.63 21.41
CA VAL A 111 -6.24 -0.47 22.65
C VAL A 111 -7.49 -1.38 22.71
N ILE A 112 -7.77 -2.16 21.68
CA ILE A 112 -8.93 -3.04 21.61
C ILE A 112 -8.49 -4.47 21.93
N ASP A 113 -9.25 -5.16 22.78
CA ASP A 113 -9.09 -6.59 23.06
C ASP A 113 -9.94 -7.41 22.07
N PRO A 114 -9.32 -8.30 21.24
CA PRO A 114 -10.04 -9.12 20.28
C PRO A 114 -10.99 -10.12 20.91
N SER A 115 -10.64 -10.62 22.09
CA SER A 115 -11.46 -11.60 22.81
C SER A 115 -12.80 -11.02 23.28
N GLU A 116 -12.82 -9.73 23.62
CA GLU A 116 -14.02 -9.03 24.06
C GLU A 116 -14.79 -8.36 22.91
N ASN A 117 -14.07 -7.82 21.91
CA ASN A 117 -14.65 -6.95 20.88
C ASN A 117 -14.22 -7.32 19.46
N LEU A 118 -14.34 -8.60 19.08
CA LEU A 118 -13.95 -9.11 17.77
C LEU A 118 -14.58 -8.33 16.59
N ALA A 119 -15.86 -7.97 16.71
CA ALA A 119 -16.55 -7.20 15.66
C ALA A 119 -15.91 -5.82 15.43
N LEU A 120 -15.44 -5.18 16.49
CA LEU A 120 -14.74 -3.89 16.39
C LEU A 120 -13.36 -4.06 15.76
N VAL A 121 -12.61 -5.10 16.14
CA VAL A 121 -11.30 -5.43 15.54
C VAL A 121 -11.43 -5.65 14.04
N ILE A 122 -12.43 -6.44 13.61
CA ILE A 122 -12.69 -6.71 12.19
C ILE A 122 -13.13 -5.43 11.46
N SER A 123 -13.97 -4.59 12.07
CA SER A 123 -14.43 -3.34 11.48
C SER A 123 -13.28 -2.34 11.27
N VAL A 124 -12.39 -2.21 12.24
CA VAL A 124 -11.18 -1.39 12.12
C VAL A 124 -10.23 -1.96 11.07
N GLY A 125 -10.07 -3.29 11.02
CA GLY A 125 -9.30 -3.96 9.98
C GLY A 125 -9.85 -3.72 8.57
N LEU A 126 -11.17 -3.75 8.42
CA LEU A 126 -11.84 -3.42 7.15
C LEU A 126 -11.58 -1.95 6.76
N LEU A 127 -11.61 -1.04 7.73
CA LEU A 127 -11.31 0.38 7.49
C LEU A 127 -9.86 0.56 7.03
N ILE A 128 -8.90 -0.13 7.64
CA ILE A 128 -7.50 -0.14 7.21
C ILE A 128 -7.38 -0.67 5.78
N ALA A 129 -8.07 -1.77 5.45
CA ALA A 129 -8.05 -2.35 4.10
C ALA A 129 -8.62 -1.40 3.04
N ILE A 130 -9.75 -0.73 3.32
CA ILE A 130 -10.34 0.26 2.41
C ILE A 130 -9.39 1.44 2.22
N ALA A 131 -8.81 1.96 3.30
CA ALA A 131 -7.87 3.07 3.24
C ALA A 131 -6.60 2.69 2.47
N SER A 132 -6.04 1.52 2.73
CA SER A 132 -4.86 1.01 2.03
C SER A 132 -5.13 0.75 0.55
N ALA A 133 -6.22 0.06 0.20
CA ALA A 133 -6.59 -0.17 -1.19
C ALA A 133 -6.83 1.14 -1.96
N THR A 134 -7.38 2.16 -1.30
CA THR A 134 -7.55 3.51 -1.85
C THR A 134 -6.20 4.20 -2.03
N GLN A 135 -5.28 4.04 -1.07
CA GLN A 135 -3.93 4.56 -1.16
C GLN A 135 -3.15 3.93 -2.33
N ASP A 136 -3.27 2.62 -2.54
CA ASP A 136 -2.61 1.90 -3.64
C ASP A 136 -3.00 2.46 -5.00
N ILE A 137 -4.30 2.65 -5.26
CA ILE A 137 -4.81 3.28 -6.49
C ILE A 137 -4.19 4.67 -6.67
N THR A 138 -4.14 5.45 -5.60
CA THR A 138 -3.66 6.84 -5.65
C THR A 138 -2.14 6.91 -5.86
N VAL A 139 -1.39 5.98 -5.26
CA VAL A 139 0.08 5.86 -5.44
C VAL A 139 0.40 5.46 -6.88
N ASP A 140 -0.33 4.50 -7.44
CA ASP A 140 -0.16 4.08 -8.83
C ASP A 140 -0.45 5.21 -9.81
N ALA A 141 -1.55 5.94 -9.60
CA ALA A 141 -1.87 7.11 -10.41
C ALA A 141 -0.80 8.21 -10.29
N LEU A 142 -0.32 8.50 -9.07
CA LEU A 142 0.76 9.47 -8.85
C LEU A 142 2.06 9.04 -9.55
N ARG A 143 2.40 7.75 -9.53
CA ARG A 143 3.57 7.19 -10.21
C ARG A 143 3.50 7.43 -11.71
N ILE A 144 2.34 7.18 -12.32
CA ILE A 144 2.12 7.39 -13.77
C ILE A 144 2.21 8.88 -14.11
N GLU A 145 1.61 9.75 -13.31
CA GLU A 145 1.67 11.21 -13.51
C GLU A 145 3.09 11.80 -13.37
N GLN A 146 3.96 11.18 -12.57
CA GLN A 146 5.35 11.65 -12.37
C GLN A 146 6.30 11.26 -13.50
N ILE A 147 5.91 10.31 -14.33
CA ILE A 147 6.73 9.80 -15.43
C ILE A 147 6.01 10.16 -16.73
N SER A 148 6.70 10.88 -17.64
CA SER A 148 6.13 11.23 -18.94
C SER A 148 5.87 9.99 -19.78
N GLU A 149 4.77 9.99 -20.55
CA GLU A 149 4.43 8.90 -21.49
C GLU A 149 5.56 8.58 -22.48
N ASN A 150 6.38 9.56 -22.84
CA ASN A 150 7.52 9.39 -23.74
C ASN A 150 8.75 8.75 -23.06
N GLU A 151 8.72 8.55 -21.73
CA GLU A 151 9.81 7.96 -20.95
C GLU A 151 9.56 6.46 -20.65
N GLY A 152 9.34 5.64 -21.67
CA GLY A 152 8.99 4.22 -21.49
C GLY A 152 9.95 3.43 -20.58
N LYS A 153 11.25 3.75 -20.57
CA LYS A 153 12.23 3.13 -19.67
C LYS A 153 12.00 3.55 -18.21
N SER A 154 11.77 4.82 -17.98
CA SER A 154 11.47 5.33 -16.64
C SER A 154 10.14 4.77 -16.12
N MET A 155 9.17 4.51 -17.00
CA MET A 155 7.91 3.88 -16.65
C MET A 155 8.12 2.44 -16.15
N ALA A 156 8.91 1.63 -16.88
CA ALA A 156 9.25 0.27 -16.49
C ALA A 156 10.07 0.24 -15.18
N ALA A 157 11.08 1.12 -15.06
CA ALA A 157 11.88 1.24 -13.84
C ALA A 157 11.02 1.67 -12.64
N GLY A 158 10.10 2.61 -12.82
CA GLY A 158 9.17 3.05 -11.80
C GLY A 158 8.24 1.91 -11.33
N ALA A 159 7.75 1.07 -12.23
CA ALA A 159 6.98 -0.10 -11.86
C ALA A 159 7.82 -1.09 -11.03
N ALA A 160 9.04 -1.37 -11.45
CA ALA A 160 9.96 -2.24 -10.72
C ALA A 160 10.29 -1.68 -9.32
N MET A 161 10.57 -0.38 -9.20
CA MET A 161 10.88 0.27 -7.92
C MET A 161 9.68 0.27 -6.96
N ALA A 162 8.46 0.44 -7.44
CA ALA A 162 7.25 0.33 -6.63
C ALA A 162 7.11 -1.09 -6.04
N VAL A 163 7.31 -2.12 -6.88
CA VAL A 163 7.28 -3.53 -6.45
C VAL A 163 8.39 -3.83 -5.46
N VAL A 164 9.62 -3.38 -5.70
CA VAL A 164 10.74 -3.56 -4.76
C VAL A 164 10.43 -2.90 -3.42
N GLY A 165 9.90 -1.67 -3.43
CA GLY A 165 9.47 -0.98 -2.20
C GLY A 165 8.43 -1.78 -1.43
N TRP A 166 7.42 -2.30 -2.11
CA TRP A 166 6.37 -3.12 -1.54
C TRP A 166 6.94 -4.41 -0.89
N TRP A 167 7.86 -5.11 -1.57
CA TRP A 167 8.53 -6.29 -1.02
C TRP A 167 9.43 -5.97 0.18
N LEU A 168 10.09 -4.80 0.19
CA LEU A 168 10.89 -4.37 1.34
C LEU A 168 10.05 -4.24 2.61
N SER A 169 8.80 -3.77 2.51
CA SER A 169 7.87 -3.74 3.66
C SER A 169 7.58 -5.15 4.20
N LEU A 170 7.40 -6.12 3.30
CA LEU A 170 7.13 -7.52 3.67
C LEU A 170 8.27 -8.12 4.47
N ILE A 171 9.50 -7.95 4.02
CA ILE A 171 10.69 -8.57 4.63
C ILE A 171 10.88 -8.07 6.06
N HIS A 172 10.70 -6.77 6.32
CA HIS A 172 10.96 -6.17 7.63
C HIS A 172 9.89 -6.47 8.68
N ILE A 173 8.67 -6.82 8.28
CA ILE A 173 7.54 -7.02 9.20
C ILE A 173 7.30 -8.52 9.46
N SER A 174 7.59 -9.38 8.48
CA SER A 174 7.31 -10.80 8.56
C SER A 174 8.41 -11.65 9.23
N GLU A 175 9.57 -11.07 9.55
CA GLU A 175 10.55 -11.77 10.38
C GLU A 175 10.09 -11.76 11.84
N PRO A 176 9.63 -12.91 12.39
CA PRO A 176 9.44 -13.01 13.83
C PRO A 176 10.83 -12.89 14.45
N THR A 177 11.08 -11.83 15.22
CA THR A 177 12.20 -11.80 16.16
C THR A 177 11.95 -12.95 17.13
N ARG A 178 12.53 -14.12 16.85
CA ARG A 178 12.55 -15.21 17.82
C ARG A 178 13.31 -14.69 19.03
N PRO A 179 12.70 -14.61 20.21
CA PRO A 179 13.49 -14.47 21.42
C PRO A 179 14.36 -15.71 21.53
N THR A 180 15.65 -15.53 21.54
CA THR A 180 16.66 -16.54 21.88
C THR A 180 16.49 -16.97 23.32
#